data_74420dda0e68f90f87cfa6455fe89dfb
#
_entry.id   74420dda0e68f90f87cfa6455fe89dfb
#
_cell.length_a   1.000
_cell.length_b   1.000
_cell.length_c   1.000
_cell.angle_alpha   90.00
_cell.angle_beta   90.00
_cell.angle_gamma   90.00
#
_symmetry.space_group_name_H-M   'P 1'
#
loop_
_entity.id
_entity.type
_entity.pdbx_description
1 polymer ?
#
loop_
_entity_poly.entity_id
_entity_poly.type
_entity_poly.pdbx_seq_one_letter_code
_entity_poly.pdbx_strand_id
1 'polypeptide(L)'
;MKTLVILSHPNFAASRVNKALSQVAKGAAGMEVRHLEELYGTDTARIDARTEQDALLGAERIVFLYPMYWLNVPPMLKAYIDIVFSHELVGSGALKGKVLQLALSASTPLSEYSKQGAIGFSLDEILTPLKIAANYCGMGFAVPFVSSGFEPGEFGDDAVDAAAARFGKLLRGELSPSEYQI
;
A
#
# COMPACT_ATOMS: atom_id res chain seq x y z
N MET A 1 7.84 -9.34 13.97
CA MET A 1 7.06 -9.57 12.73
C MET A 1 7.82 -8.97 11.56
N LYS A 2 8.25 -9.79 10.60
CA LYS A 2 8.93 -9.34 9.39
C LYS A 2 7.91 -8.75 8.42
N THR A 3 8.13 -7.52 7.96
CA THR A 3 7.19 -6.80 7.09
C THR A 3 7.87 -6.45 5.77
N LEU A 4 7.21 -6.77 4.66
CA LEU A 4 7.60 -6.36 3.31
C LEU A 4 6.72 -5.20 2.87
N VAL A 5 7.33 -4.07 2.54
CA VAL A 5 6.64 -2.89 1.99
C VAL A 5 6.90 -2.82 0.49
N ILE A 6 5.86 -3.03 -0.29
CA ILE A 6 5.86 -2.84 -1.74
C ILE A 6 5.39 -1.41 -2.02
N LEU A 7 6.33 -0.57 -2.39
CA LEU A 7 6.09 0.82 -2.76
C LEU A 7 5.94 0.93 -4.28
N SER A 8 4.87 1.55 -4.73
CA SER A 8 4.69 1.92 -6.13
C SER A 8 4.22 3.37 -6.24
N HIS A 9 4.91 4.17 -7.04
CA HIS A 9 4.57 5.57 -7.27
C HIS A 9 5.09 6.05 -8.62
N PRO A 10 4.23 6.30 -9.63
CA PRO A 10 4.65 6.67 -10.98
C PRO A 10 5.50 7.94 -11.10
N ASN A 11 5.35 8.86 -10.15
CA ASN A 11 6.14 10.10 -10.07
C ASN A 11 6.68 10.31 -8.65
N PHE A 12 7.50 9.38 -8.18
CA PHE A 12 8.02 9.41 -6.81
C PHE A 12 8.89 10.63 -6.52
N ALA A 13 9.58 11.16 -7.52
CA ALA A 13 10.42 12.35 -7.37
C ALA A 13 9.63 13.55 -6.86
N ALA A 14 8.38 13.73 -7.32
CA ALA A 14 7.49 14.81 -6.90
C ALA A 14 6.62 14.46 -5.68
N SER A 15 6.67 13.22 -5.19
CA SER A 15 5.86 12.80 -4.05
C SER A 15 6.39 13.39 -2.76
N ARG A 16 5.52 14.03 -1.97
CA ARG A 16 5.82 14.46 -0.59
C ARG A 16 5.38 13.38 0.41
N VAL A 17 4.13 12.99 0.36
CA VAL A 17 3.53 12.04 1.31
C VAL A 17 4.19 10.66 1.21
N ASN A 18 4.13 9.99 0.05
CA ASN A 18 4.68 8.62 -0.06
C ASN A 18 6.20 8.57 0.14
N LYS A 19 6.93 9.67 -0.16
CA LYS A 19 8.35 9.80 0.21
C LYS A 19 8.54 9.74 1.72
N ALA A 20 7.80 10.55 2.48
CA ALA A 20 7.89 10.59 3.93
C ALA A 20 7.52 9.22 4.55
N LEU A 21 6.41 8.61 4.10
CA LEU A 21 6.03 7.26 4.55
C LEU A 21 7.11 6.22 4.24
N SER A 22 7.68 6.26 3.03
CA SER A 22 8.74 5.30 2.65
C SER A 22 10.01 5.46 3.48
N GLN A 23 10.37 6.69 3.83
CA GLN A 23 11.53 6.96 4.69
C GLN A 23 11.32 6.36 6.09
N VAL A 24 10.11 6.52 6.65
CA VAL A 24 9.74 5.90 7.93
C VAL A 24 9.85 4.39 7.85
N ALA A 25 9.35 3.77 6.76
CA ALA A 25 9.46 2.33 6.57
C ALA A 25 10.92 1.86 6.45
N LYS A 26 11.74 2.57 5.67
CA LYS A 26 13.17 2.26 5.50
C LYS A 26 13.96 2.36 6.81
N GLY A 27 13.55 3.26 7.71
CA GLY A 27 14.19 3.44 9.03
C GLY A 27 13.69 2.50 10.13
N ALA A 28 12.63 1.74 9.89
CA ALA A 28 12.03 0.88 10.91
C ALA A 28 12.62 -0.53 10.92
N ALA A 29 12.87 -1.07 12.11
CA ALA A 29 13.41 -2.41 12.25
C ALA A 29 12.44 -3.49 11.75
N GLY A 30 12.97 -4.51 11.07
CA GLY A 30 12.18 -5.63 10.55
C GLY A 30 11.37 -5.30 9.28
N MET A 31 11.65 -4.15 8.65
CA MET A 31 11.04 -3.74 7.38
C MET A 31 11.99 -3.97 6.21
N GLU A 32 11.47 -4.53 5.14
CA GLU A 32 12.10 -4.54 3.82
C GLU A 32 11.25 -3.68 2.89
N VAL A 33 11.84 -2.71 2.22
CA VAL A 33 11.12 -1.81 1.30
C VAL A 33 11.58 -2.08 -0.12
N ARG A 34 10.64 -2.40 -1.00
CA ARG A 34 10.85 -2.63 -2.43
C ARG A 34 10.08 -1.57 -3.20
N HIS A 35 10.81 -0.65 -3.81
CA HIS A 35 10.22 0.40 -4.63
C HIS A 35 10.18 -0.06 -6.09
N LEU A 36 9.00 -0.38 -6.60
CA LEU A 36 8.84 -1.05 -7.89
C LEU A 36 9.41 -0.23 -9.05
N GLU A 37 9.14 1.07 -9.09
CA GLU A 37 9.64 1.93 -10.16
C GLU A 37 11.16 2.17 -10.08
N GLU A 38 11.76 2.08 -8.88
CA GLU A 38 13.21 2.11 -8.71
C GLU A 38 13.88 0.82 -9.20
N LEU A 39 13.22 -0.32 -8.96
CA LEU A 39 13.73 -1.65 -9.34
C LEU A 39 13.52 -1.95 -10.83
N TYR A 40 12.36 -1.60 -11.37
CA TYR A 40 11.91 -2.08 -12.68
C TYR A 40 11.63 -0.94 -13.69
N GLY A 41 11.73 0.32 -13.26
CA GLY A 41 11.35 1.47 -14.09
C GLY A 41 9.85 1.50 -14.35
N THR A 42 9.48 1.73 -15.61
CA THR A 42 8.08 1.72 -16.07
C THR A 42 7.76 0.50 -16.94
N ASP A 43 8.72 -0.39 -17.13
CA ASP A 43 8.57 -1.61 -17.93
C ASP A 43 8.14 -2.77 -17.03
N THR A 44 6.87 -3.10 -17.08
CA THR A 44 6.27 -4.17 -16.29
C THR A 44 6.82 -5.56 -16.63
N ALA A 45 7.35 -5.76 -17.85
CA ALA A 45 7.95 -7.03 -18.27
C ALA A 45 9.29 -7.31 -17.54
N ARG A 46 9.88 -6.31 -16.89
CA ARG A 46 11.11 -6.46 -16.10
C ARG A 46 10.87 -6.99 -14.68
N ILE A 47 9.62 -7.06 -14.23
CA ILE A 47 9.31 -7.57 -12.89
C ILE A 47 9.79 -9.02 -12.79
N ASP A 48 10.77 -9.25 -11.91
CA ASP A 48 11.27 -10.59 -11.61
C ASP A 48 10.34 -11.28 -10.60
N ALA A 49 9.41 -12.06 -11.13
CA ALA A 49 8.41 -12.75 -10.32
C ALA A 49 9.04 -13.62 -9.22
N ARG A 50 10.14 -14.32 -9.51
CA ARG A 50 10.76 -15.21 -8.54
C ARG A 50 11.39 -14.44 -7.38
N THR A 51 12.15 -13.40 -7.69
CA THR A 51 12.75 -12.53 -6.66
C THR A 51 11.68 -11.90 -5.77
N GLU A 52 10.57 -11.44 -6.37
CA GLU A 52 9.48 -10.83 -5.62
C GLU A 52 8.68 -11.87 -4.80
N GLN A 53 8.50 -13.09 -5.31
CA GLN A 53 7.89 -14.18 -4.56
C GLN A 53 8.74 -14.58 -3.36
N ASP A 54 10.06 -14.69 -3.51
CA ASP A 54 10.97 -14.99 -2.41
C ASP A 54 10.87 -13.92 -1.31
N ALA A 55 10.76 -12.64 -1.68
CA ALA A 55 10.54 -11.55 -0.72
C ALA A 55 9.19 -11.68 0.00
N LEU A 56 8.10 -11.97 -0.74
CA LEU A 56 6.77 -12.21 -0.16
C LEU A 56 6.79 -13.38 0.83
N LEU A 57 7.46 -14.48 0.48
CA LEU A 57 7.55 -15.67 1.32
C LEU A 57 8.29 -15.39 2.62
N GLY A 58 9.30 -14.52 2.57
CA GLY A 58 10.10 -14.12 3.71
C GLY A 58 9.39 -13.21 4.72
N ALA A 59 8.20 -12.68 4.41
CA ALA A 59 7.47 -11.74 5.25
C ALA A 59 6.22 -12.36 5.88
N GLU A 60 5.81 -11.86 7.04
CA GLU A 60 4.55 -12.19 7.71
C GLU A 60 3.45 -11.18 7.39
N ARG A 61 3.83 -9.91 7.21
CA ARG A 61 2.96 -8.82 6.80
C ARG A 61 3.46 -8.21 5.49
N ILE A 62 2.55 -7.97 4.57
CA ILE A 62 2.80 -7.31 3.29
C ILE A 62 2.08 -5.97 3.32
N VAL A 63 2.79 -4.88 3.06
CA VAL A 63 2.22 -3.53 3.00
C VAL A 63 2.29 -3.05 1.56
N PHE A 64 1.17 -2.72 0.95
CA PHE A 64 1.15 -1.98 -0.30
C PHE A 64 1.11 -0.49 0.01
N LEU A 65 2.20 0.21 -0.28
CA LEU A 65 2.33 1.66 -0.10
C LEU A 65 2.22 2.37 -1.44
N TYR A 66 1.15 3.15 -1.65
CA TYR A 66 0.89 3.75 -2.95
C TYR A 66 -0.03 4.97 -2.88
N PRO A 67 0.05 5.90 -3.83
CA PRO A 67 -0.97 6.90 -4.06
C PRO A 67 -2.14 6.29 -4.83
N MET A 68 -3.36 6.60 -4.44
CA MET A 68 -4.55 6.19 -5.19
C MET A 68 -4.63 6.96 -6.52
N TYR A 69 -4.61 6.24 -7.63
CA TYR A 69 -4.79 6.79 -8.96
C TYR A 69 -6.13 6.34 -9.54
N TRP A 70 -7.03 7.30 -9.81
CA TRP A 70 -8.35 7.00 -10.37
C TRP A 70 -9.04 5.85 -9.62
N LEU A 71 -9.08 5.97 -8.27
CA LEU A 71 -9.74 5.02 -7.36
C LEU A 71 -9.14 3.60 -7.40
N ASN A 72 -7.90 3.47 -7.86
CA ASN A 72 -7.21 2.18 -8.00
C ASN A 72 -5.73 2.29 -7.62
N VAL A 73 -5.02 1.17 -7.69
CA VAL A 73 -3.57 1.10 -7.52
C VAL A 73 -2.84 1.64 -8.75
N PRO A 74 -1.59 2.13 -8.63
CA PRO A 74 -0.76 2.49 -9.77
C PRO A 74 -0.52 1.31 -10.73
N PRO A 75 -0.27 1.58 -12.04
CA PRO A 75 -0.10 0.52 -13.05
C PRO A 75 0.98 -0.50 -12.70
N MET A 76 2.12 -0.06 -12.15
CA MET A 76 3.21 -0.95 -11.78
C MET A 76 2.81 -1.88 -10.63
N LEU A 77 2.06 -1.38 -9.64
CA LEU A 77 1.56 -2.22 -8.55
C LEU A 77 0.52 -3.22 -9.05
N LYS A 78 -0.33 -2.83 -10.02
CA LYS A 78 -1.27 -3.78 -10.64
C LYS A 78 -0.53 -4.88 -11.38
N ALA A 79 0.47 -4.51 -12.18
CA ALA A 79 1.31 -5.49 -12.89
C ALA A 79 2.07 -6.40 -11.90
N TYR A 80 2.58 -5.85 -10.81
CA TYR A 80 3.19 -6.65 -9.73
C TYR A 80 2.22 -7.71 -9.21
N ILE A 81 1.00 -7.32 -8.87
CA ILE A 81 -0.02 -8.27 -8.40
C ILE A 81 -0.27 -9.35 -9.44
N ASP A 82 -0.45 -9.00 -10.73
CA ASP A 82 -0.78 -9.95 -11.79
C ASP A 82 0.37 -10.92 -12.10
N ILE A 83 1.61 -10.47 -11.98
CA ILE A 83 2.79 -11.26 -12.32
C ILE A 83 3.26 -12.09 -11.13
N VAL A 84 3.29 -11.50 -9.94
CA VAL A 84 3.91 -12.12 -8.75
C VAL A 84 2.96 -13.06 -8.03
N PHE A 85 1.64 -12.73 -7.97
CA PHE A 85 0.61 -13.59 -7.37
C PHE A 85 0.15 -14.65 -8.38
N SER A 86 1.08 -15.44 -8.85
CA SER A 86 0.81 -16.49 -9.82
C SER A 86 -0.12 -17.59 -9.28
N HIS A 87 -0.80 -18.30 -10.18
CA HIS A 87 -1.63 -19.43 -9.79
C HIS A 87 -0.86 -20.50 -9.01
N GLU A 88 0.42 -20.71 -9.35
CA GLU A 88 1.30 -21.64 -8.66
C GLU A 88 1.57 -21.20 -7.22
N LEU A 89 1.97 -19.92 -7.00
CA LEU A 89 2.21 -19.37 -5.67
C LEU A 89 0.96 -19.43 -4.80
N VAL A 90 -0.18 -19.01 -5.33
CA VAL A 90 -1.46 -19.00 -4.61
C VAL A 90 -1.91 -20.44 -4.32
N GLY A 91 -1.82 -21.33 -5.31
CA GLY A 91 -2.21 -22.74 -5.19
C GLY A 91 -1.34 -23.53 -4.21
N SER A 92 -0.08 -23.14 -4.01
CA SER A 92 0.80 -23.73 -2.99
C SER A 92 0.36 -23.47 -1.55
N GLY A 93 -0.50 -22.47 -1.32
CA GLY A 93 -0.91 -22.03 0.02
C GLY A 93 0.18 -21.27 0.79
N ALA A 94 1.30 -20.92 0.18
CA ALA A 94 2.44 -20.27 0.84
C ALA A 94 2.15 -18.83 1.35
N LEU A 95 1.07 -18.21 0.86
CA LEU A 95 0.60 -16.91 1.34
C LEU A 95 -0.41 -17.02 2.49
N LYS A 96 -0.87 -18.23 2.80
CA LYS A 96 -1.89 -18.45 3.83
C LYS A 96 -1.41 -17.98 5.21
N GLY A 97 -2.26 -17.20 5.87
CA GLY A 97 -2.01 -16.65 7.20
C GLY A 97 -1.14 -15.40 7.23
N LYS A 98 -0.55 -14.96 6.11
CA LYS A 98 0.06 -13.63 6.01
C LYS A 98 -1.01 -12.55 6.04
N VAL A 99 -0.62 -11.30 6.31
CA VAL A 99 -1.55 -10.16 6.36
C VAL A 99 -1.21 -9.17 5.26
N LEU A 100 -2.20 -8.82 4.44
CA LEU A 100 -2.12 -7.69 3.53
C LEU A 100 -2.63 -6.43 4.23
N GLN A 101 -1.78 -5.42 4.30
CA GLN A 101 -2.08 -4.07 4.80
C GLN A 101 -1.97 -3.08 3.64
N LEU A 102 -3.00 -2.28 3.41
CA LEU A 102 -2.86 -1.16 2.50
C LEU A 102 -2.42 0.10 3.25
N ALA A 103 -1.51 0.84 2.67
CA ALA A 103 -1.11 2.18 3.10
C ALA A 103 -1.21 3.10 1.88
N LEU A 104 -2.29 3.85 1.80
CA LEU A 104 -2.56 4.66 0.63
C LEU A 104 -2.66 6.16 0.94
N SER A 105 -2.26 6.97 -0.01
CA SER A 105 -2.51 8.41 -0.01
C SER A 105 -3.53 8.78 -1.09
N ALA A 106 -4.36 9.78 -0.82
CA ALA A 106 -5.33 10.32 -1.75
C ALA A 106 -5.37 11.84 -1.67
N SER A 107 -5.59 12.53 -2.80
CA SER A 107 -5.83 13.97 -2.80
C SER A 107 -7.20 14.29 -2.22
N THR A 108 -8.22 13.61 -2.66
CA THR A 108 -9.59 13.80 -2.22
C THR A 108 -9.75 13.48 -0.73
N PRO A 109 -10.39 14.35 0.06
CA PRO A 109 -10.66 14.09 1.48
C PRO A 109 -11.47 12.80 1.71
N LEU A 110 -11.21 12.11 2.82
CA LEU A 110 -11.87 10.84 3.13
C LEU A 110 -13.41 10.96 3.23
N SER A 111 -13.94 12.12 3.62
CA SER A 111 -15.38 12.40 3.68
C SER A 111 -16.10 12.25 2.35
N GLU A 112 -15.37 12.47 1.23
CA GLU A 112 -15.92 12.35 -0.12
C GLU A 112 -16.10 10.88 -0.57
N TYR A 113 -15.47 9.94 0.13
CA TYR A 113 -15.61 8.49 -0.12
C TYR A 113 -16.81 7.93 0.63
N SER A 114 -17.98 8.41 0.26
CA SER A 114 -19.27 8.00 0.83
C SER A 114 -20.38 8.04 -0.23
N LYS A 115 -21.55 7.49 0.08
CA LYS A 115 -22.71 7.55 -0.84
C LYS A 115 -23.20 8.97 -1.08
N GLN A 116 -22.94 9.89 -0.16
CA GLN A 116 -23.33 11.31 -0.23
C GLN A 116 -22.21 12.22 -0.70
N GLY A 117 -20.96 11.72 -0.69
CA GLY A 117 -19.80 12.47 -1.17
C GLY A 117 -19.65 12.44 -2.70
N ALA A 118 -18.71 13.23 -3.21
CA ALA A 118 -18.47 13.37 -4.65
C ALA A 118 -18.11 12.04 -5.34
N ILE A 119 -17.50 11.09 -4.62
CA ILE A 119 -17.14 9.78 -5.16
C ILE A 119 -18.36 8.85 -5.32
N GLY A 120 -19.40 8.98 -4.47
CA GLY A 120 -20.61 8.16 -4.50
C GLY A 120 -20.43 6.71 -4.01
N PHE A 121 -19.21 6.34 -3.59
CA PHE A 121 -18.86 5.02 -3.05
C PHE A 121 -17.97 5.17 -1.83
N SER A 122 -18.13 4.28 -0.87
CA SER A 122 -17.21 4.22 0.28
C SER A 122 -15.83 3.71 -0.16
N LEU A 123 -14.81 4.10 0.59
CA LEU A 123 -13.45 3.58 0.35
C LEU A 123 -13.42 2.05 0.45
N ASP A 124 -14.21 1.49 1.36
CA ASP A 124 -14.34 0.06 1.55
C ASP A 124 -14.86 -0.68 0.31
N GLU A 125 -15.84 -0.09 -0.39
CA GLU A 125 -16.34 -0.62 -1.66
C GLU A 125 -15.30 -0.52 -2.77
N ILE A 126 -14.55 0.58 -2.83
CA ILE A 126 -13.49 0.80 -3.82
C ILE A 126 -12.34 -0.20 -3.65
N LEU A 127 -11.99 -0.54 -2.42
CA LEU A 127 -10.90 -1.48 -2.12
C LEU A 127 -11.32 -2.95 -2.18
N THR A 128 -12.58 -3.26 -2.50
CA THR A 128 -13.11 -4.62 -2.61
C THR A 128 -12.25 -5.56 -3.48
N PRO A 129 -11.74 -5.16 -4.67
CA PRO A 129 -10.89 -6.05 -5.47
C PRO A 129 -9.63 -6.53 -4.73
N LEU A 130 -8.99 -5.65 -3.95
CA LEU A 130 -7.80 -6.03 -3.17
C LEU A 130 -8.14 -6.90 -1.97
N LYS A 131 -9.32 -6.68 -1.34
CA LYS A 131 -9.83 -7.56 -0.29
C LYS A 131 -10.09 -8.97 -0.81
N ILE A 132 -10.75 -9.06 -1.98
CA ILE A 132 -11.04 -10.34 -2.63
C ILE A 132 -9.72 -11.04 -2.99
N ALA A 133 -8.74 -10.32 -3.54
CA ALA A 133 -7.43 -10.87 -3.87
C ALA A 133 -6.70 -11.44 -2.64
N ALA A 134 -6.68 -10.68 -1.53
CA ALA A 134 -6.09 -11.15 -0.28
C ALA A 134 -6.79 -12.41 0.23
N ASN A 135 -8.11 -12.41 0.28
CA ASN A 135 -8.90 -13.55 0.71
C ASN A 135 -8.68 -14.79 -0.19
N TYR A 136 -8.64 -14.59 -1.51
CA TYR A 136 -8.36 -15.67 -2.47
C TYR A 136 -6.98 -16.30 -2.27
N CYS A 137 -6.00 -15.48 -1.88
CA CYS A 137 -4.65 -15.95 -1.50
C CYS A 137 -4.57 -16.57 -0.09
N GLY A 138 -5.66 -16.61 0.66
CA GLY A 138 -5.67 -17.07 2.06
C GLY A 138 -5.01 -16.13 3.04
N MET A 139 -4.80 -14.86 2.66
CA MET A 139 -4.27 -13.81 3.51
C MET A 139 -5.37 -13.13 4.32
N GLY A 140 -5.03 -12.66 5.54
CA GLY A 140 -5.82 -11.68 6.25
C GLY A 140 -5.74 -10.30 5.54
N PHE A 141 -6.80 -9.51 5.64
CA PHE A 141 -6.83 -8.13 5.15
C PHE A 141 -6.98 -7.19 6.34
N ALA A 142 -5.97 -6.36 6.60
CA ALA A 142 -6.01 -5.39 7.68
C ALA A 142 -6.77 -4.13 7.28
N VAL A 143 -7.28 -3.39 8.28
CA VAL A 143 -7.91 -2.09 8.05
C VAL A 143 -6.91 -1.17 7.32
N PRO A 144 -7.28 -0.57 6.17
CA PRO A 144 -6.38 0.27 5.40
C PRO A 144 -5.91 1.51 6.19
N PHE A 145 -4.60 1.78 6.14
CA PHE A 145 -4.05 3.06 6.56
C PHE A 145 -4.25 4.07 5.42
N VAL A 146 -4.92 5.16 5.71
CA VAL A 146 -5.27 6.18 4.73
C VAL A 146 -4.74 7.53 5.17
N SER A 147 -4.09 8.22 4.25
CA SER A 147 -3.74 9.63 4.36
C SER A 147 -4.40 10.36 3.20
N SER A 148 -5.39 11.20 3.50
CA SER A 148 -6.24 11.85 2.49
C SER A 148 -6.27 13.37 2.64
N GLY A 149 -6.86 14.08 1.65
CA GLY A 149 -6.92 15.54 1.66
C GLY A 149 -5.60 16.21 1.24
N PHE A 150 -4.75 15.51 0.50
CA PHE A 150 -3.47 16.04 0.01
C PHE A 150 -3.63 16.63 -1.41
N GLU A 151 -4.51 17.62 -1.53
CA GLU A 151 -4.65 18.36 -2.79
C GLU A 151 -3.34 19.09 -3.12
N PRO A 152 -2.85 19.02 -4.38
CA PRO A 152 -1.60 19.65 -4.78
C PRO A 152 -1.61 21.16 -4.51
N GLY A 153 -0.64 21.61 -3.68
CA GLY A 153 -0.47 23.01 -3.31
C GLY A 153 -1.28 23.48 -2.10
N GLU A 154 -2.15 22.63 -1.53
CA GLU A 154 -3.05 23.01 -0.43
C GLU A 154 -2.67 22.43 0.93
N PHE A 155 -1.61 21.63 1.03
CA PHE A 155 -1.17 21.05 2.30
C PHE A 155 0.26 21.43 2.68
N GLY A 156 0.49 21.67 3.98
CA GLY A 156 1.78 22.00 4.57
C GLY A 156 2.65 20.76 4.90
N ASP A 157 3.89 21.02 5.30
CA ASP A 157 4.81 19.96 5.76
C ASP A 157 4.30 19.30 7.03
N ASP A 158 3.64 20.05 7.93
CA ASP A 158 3.06 19.52 9.17
C ASP A 158 2.07 18.37 8.91
N ALA A 159 1.27 18.46 7.84
CA ALA A 159 0.34 17.39 7.48
C ALA A 159 1.08 16.13 7.00
N VAL A 160 2.17 16.32 6.26
CA VAL A 160 3.03 15.22 5.80
C VAL A 160 3.72 14.55 6.98
N ASP A 161 4.26 15.34 7.89
CA ASP A 161 4.95 14.85 9.10
C ASP A 161 3.98 14.09 10.02
N ALA A 162 2.76 14.59 10.18
CA ALA A 162 1.71 13.91 10.93
C ALA A 162 1.35 12.56 10.32
N ALA A 163 1.19 12.49 8.99
CA ALA A 163 0.94 11.24 8.28
C ALA A 163 2.11 10.24 8.45
N ALA A 164 3.35 10.73 8.33
CA ALA A 164 4.55 9.92 8.52
C ALA A 164 4.67 9.39 9.95
N ALA A 165 4.43 10.22 10.96
CA ALA A 165 4.44 9.81 12.37
C ALA A 165 3.38 8.74 12.66
N ARG A 166 2.16 8.90 12.14
CA ARG A 166 1.09 7.90 12.26
C ARG A 166 1.45 6.59 11.56
N PHE A 167 2.01 6.66 10.37
CA PHE A 167 2.47 5.47 9.66
C PHE A 167 3.55 4.72 10.45
N GLY A 168 4.48 5.44 11.07
CA GLY A 168 5.47 4.84 11.97
C GLY A 168 4.84 4.08 13.13
N LYS A 169 3.80 4.65 13.77
CA LYS A 169 3.03 3.96 14.81
C LYS A 169 2.33 2.71 14.28
N LEU A 170 1.72 2.77 13.07
CA LEU A 170 1.13 1.60 12.41
C LEU A 170 2.15 0.46 12.25
N LEU A 171 3.34 0.79 11.73
CA LEU A 171 4.36 -0.21 11.47
C LEU A 171 4.83 -0.91 12.75
N ARG A 172 4.87 -0.20 13.88
CA ARG A 172 5.21 -0.75 15.21
C ARG A 172 4.04 -1.41 15.93
N GLY A 173 2.81 -1.34 15.38
CA GLY A 173 1.60 -1.87 16.02
C GLY A 173 1.10 -1.04 17.21
N GLU A 174 1.43 0.25 17.24
CA GLU A 174 1.08 1.22 18.30
C GLU A 174 -0.20 2.01 17.96
N LEU A 175 -0.76 1.83 16.77
CA LEU A 175 -1.93 2.53 16.28
C LEU A 175 -3.15 1.62 16.36
N SER A 176 -4.26 2.10 16.89
CA SER A 176 -5.53 1.35 16.85
C SER A 176 -6.18 1.43 15.46
N PRO A 177 -6.99 0.43 15.05
CA PRO A 177 -7.66 0.45 13.74
C PRO A 177 -8.52 1.69 13.48
N SER A 178 -9.11 2.30 14.50
CA SER A 178 -9.89 3.55 14.40
C SER A 178 -9.04 4.77 14.03
N GLU A 179 -7.73 4.70 14.21
CA GLU A 179 -6.79 5.78 13.89
C GLU A 179 -6.10 5.60 12.53
N TYR A 180 -6.45 4.55 11.75
CA TYR A 180 -5.81 4.27 10.47
C TYR A 180 -6.26 5.21 9.34
N GLN A 181 -7.41 5.88 9.50
CA GLN A 181 -8.03 6.69 8.45
C GLN A 181 -8.20 8.14 8.92
N ILE A 182 -7.53 9.07 8.27
CA ILE A 182 -7.66 10.53 8.45
C ILE A 182 -7.65 11.21 7.09
#